data_c253073eeaa0ee0625a86c715a1de8a4
#
_entry.id   c253073eeaa0ee0625a86c715a1de8a4
#
_cell.length_a   1.000
_cell.length_b   1.000
_cell.length_c   1.000
_cell.angle_alpha   90.00
_cell.angle_beta   90.00
_cell.angle_gamma   90.00
#
_symmetry.space_group_name_H-M   'P 1'
#
loop_
_entity.id
_entity.type
_entity.pdbx_description
1 polymer ?
#
loop_
_entity_poly.entity_id
_entity_poly.type
_entity_poly.pdbx_seq_one_letter_code
_entity_poly.pdbx_strand_id
1 'polypeptide(L)'
;MNKSDLIKQLAIKKDLITKDAEIVVETVFEEISASLENGRRVELRGFGSFGLKERKGRDGRNPKTGESVKVDPKRVMFFKAGKELRERVDG
;
A
#
# COMPACT_ATOMS: atom_id res chain seq x y z
N MET A 1 -12.99 -5.12 7.20
CA MET A 1 -12.96 -5.77 5.86
C MET A 1 -11.57 -6.31 5.60
N ASN A 2 -11.49 -7.54 5.16
CA ASN A 2 -10.22 -8.16 4.75
C ASN A 2 -10.28 -8.55 3.27
N LYS A 3 -9.22 -9.16 2.75
CA LYS A 3 -9.17 -9.57 1.35
C LYS A 3 -10.28 -10.55 0.98
N SER A 4 -10.58 -11.51 1.86
CA SER A 4 -11.67 -12.47 1.65
C SER A 4 -13.02 -11.77 1.52
N ASP A 5 -13.28 -10.78 2.36
CA ASP A 5 -14.52 -10.01 2.31
C ASP A 5 -14.64 -9.23 1.02
N LEU A 6 -13.54 -8.63 0.58
CA LEU A 6 -13.50 -7.89 -0.69
C LEU A 6 -13.81 -8.81 -1.88
N ILE A 7 -13.23 -9.99 -1.89
CA ILE A 7 -13.47 -11.00 -2.94
C ILE A 7 -14.95 -11.39 -2.97
N LYS A 8 -15.55 -11.64 -1.80
CA LYS A 8 -16.97 -12.00 -1.69
C LYS A 8 -17.85 -10.88 -2.21
N GLN A 9 -17.58 -9.63 -1.82
CA GLN A 9 -18.36 -8.49 -2.26
C GLN A 9 -18.28 -8.28 -3.78
N LEU A 10 -17.08 -8.45 -4.34
CA LEU A 10 -16.91 -8.34 -5.79
C LEU A 10 -17.68 -9.43 -6.53
N ALA A 11 -17.62 -10.67 -6.04
CA ALA A 11 -18.32 -11.80 -6.62
C ALA A 11 -19.83 -11.54 -6.66
N ILE A 12 -20.39 -11.05 -5.55
CA ILE A 12 -21.82 -10.75 -5.44
C ILE A 12 -22.20 -9.59 -6.35
N LYS A 13 -21.47 -8.49 -6.30
CA LYS A 13 -21.85 -7.26 -7.04
C LYS A 13 -21.71 -7.38 -8.55
N LYS A 14 -20.80 -8.22 -9.01
CA LYS A 14 -20.53 -8.40 -10.43
C LYS A 14 -20.95 -9.76 -10.97
N ASP A 15 -21.65 -10.53 -10.15
CA ASP A 15 -22.13 -11.86 -10.50
C ASP A 15 -21.02 -12.74 -11.09
N LEU A 16 -19.90 -12.77 -10.34
CA LEU A 16 -18.74 -13.60 -10.69
C LEU A 16 -18.67 -14.82 -9.79
N ILE A 17 -18.14 -15.91 -10.32
CA ILE A 17 -17.77 -17.03 -9.44
C ILE A 17 -16.61 -16.58 -8.55
N THR A 18 -16.54 -17.14 -7.34
CA THR A 18 -15.55 -16.74 -6.34
C THR A 18 -14.12 -16.79 -6.86
N LYS A 19 -13.78 -17.83 -7.64
CA LYS A 19 -12.46 -17.98 -8.22
C LYS A 19 -12.09 -16.82 -9.14
N ASP A 20 -13.02 -16.37 -9.97
CA ASP A 20 -12.77 -15.25 -10.87
C ASP A 20 -12.61 -13.94 -10.10
N ALA A 21 -13.43 -13.72 -9.08
CA ALA A 21 -13.32 -12.55 -8.21
C ALA A 21 -11.97 -12.53 -7.48
N GLU A 22 -11.50 -13.67 -7.03
CA GLU A 22 -10.20 -13.81 -6.38
C GLU A 22 -9.06 -13.42 -7.32
N ILE A 23 -9.09 -13.90 -8.56
CA ILE A 23 -8.10 -13.57 -9.58
C ILE A 23 -8.06 -12.06 -9.83
N VAL A 24 -9.22 -11.41 -9.95
CA VAL A 24 -9.30 -9.97 -10.16
C VAL A 24 -8.67 -9.20 -9.01
N VAL A 25 -9.05 -9.52 -7.77
CA VAL A 25 -8.54 -8.83 -6.57
C VAL A 25 -7.03 -9.04 -6.43
N GLU A 26 -6.56 -10.26 -6.60
CA GLU A 26 -5.13 -10.56 -6.50
C GLU A 26 -4.32 -9.88 -7.59
N THR A 27 -4.86 -9.80 -8.81
CA THR A 27 -4.20 -9.10 -9.92
C THR A 27 -4.03 -7.61 -9.61
N VAL A 28 -5.06 -6.96 -9.08
CA VAL A 28 -5.00 -5.55 -8.70
C VAL A 28 -3.91 -5.32 -7.66
N PHE A 29 -3.89 -6.11 -6.59
CA PHE A 29 -2.90 -5.96 -5.53
C PHE A 29 -1.48 -6.26 -6.02
N GLU A 30 -1.32 -7.27 -6.87
CA GLU A 30 -0.02 -7.60 -7.44
C GLU A 30 0.51 -6.48 -8.34
N GLU A 31 -0.34 -5.87 -9.16
CA GLU A 31 0.06 -4.76 -10.01
C GLU A 31 0.50 -3.54 -9.19
N ILE A 32 -0.22 -3.23 -8.10
CA ILE A 32 0.16 -2.15 -7.19
C ILE A 32 1.50 -2.48 -6.53
N SER A 33 1.64 -3.69 -6.01
CA SER A 33 2.86 -4.14 -5.33
C SER A 33 4.07 -4.10 -6.26
N ALA A 34 3.93 -4.61 -7.47
CA ALA A 34 5.01 -4.63 -8.46
C ALA A 34 5.44 -3.22 -8.87
N SER A 35 4.49 -2.31 -9.04
CA SER A 35 4.81 -0.92 -9.38
C SER A 35 5.63 -0.25 -8.27
N LEU A 36 5.22 -0.43 -7.03
CA LEU A 36 5.92 0.13 -5.87
C LEU A 36 7.30 -0.50 -5.68
N GLU A 37 7.39 -1.80 -5.88
CA GLU A 37 8.66 -2.53 -5.82
C GLU A 37 9.68 -2.00 -6.83
N ASN A 38 9.20 -1.59 -8.01
CA ASN A 38 10.01 -1.01 -9.07
C ASN A 38 10.20 0.52 -8.93
N GLY A 39 9.82 1.09 -7.81
CA GLY A 39 10.03 2.51 -7.52
C GLY A 39 9.04 3.45 -8.17
N ARG A 40 7.91 2.94 -8.66
CA ARG A 40 6.89 3.74 -9.34
C ARG A 40 5.73 4.04 -8.41
N ARG A 41 5.25 5.30 -8.47
CA ARG A 41 4.01 5.67 -7.77
C ARG A 41 2.81 5.04 -8.46
N VAL A 42 1.78 4.81 -7.66
CA VAL A 42 0.48 4.37 -8.18
C VAL A 42 -0.56 5.43 -7.82
N GLU A 43 -1.12 6.09 -8.82
CA GLU A 43 -2.18 7.08 -8.63
C GLU A 43 -3.50 6.50 -9.08
N LEU A 44 -4.46 6.44 -8.16
CA LEU A 44 -5.81 5.97 -8.44
C LEU A 44 -6.75 7.15 -8.29
N ARG A 45 -7.12 7.73 -9.42
CA ARG A 45 -7.95 8.94 -9.46
C ARG A 45 -9.24 8.75 -8.68
N GLY A 46 -9.53 9.70 -7.78
CA GLY A 46 -10.71 9.64 -6.92
C GLY A 46 -10.53 8.80 -5.67
N PHE A 47 -9.45 8.04 -5.57
CA PHE A 47 -9.17 7.19 -4.42
C PHE A 47 -7.97 7.69 -3.62
N GLY A 48 -6.81 7.70 -4.23
CA GLY A 48 -5.58 8.15 -3.57
C GLY A 48 -4.34 7.73 -4.32
N SER A 49 -3.20 7.94 -3.68
CA SER A 49 -1.90 7.64 -4.27
C SER A 49 -1.06 6.82 -3.32
N PHE A 50 -0.42 5.79 -3.86
CA PHE A 50 0.65 5.06 -3.18
C PHE A 50 1.97 5.63 -3.65
N GLY A 51 2.85 5.96 -2.74
CA GLY A 51 4.15 6.50 -3.06
C GLY A 51 5.24 5.92 -2.19
N LEU A 52 6.47 6.35 -2.47
CA LEU A 52 7.64 5.89 -1.76
C LEU A 52 8.40 7.09 -1.22
N LYS A 53 8.90 6.97 0.02
CA LYS A 53 9.85 7.91 0.61
C LYS A 53 11.14 7.17 0.89
N GLU A 54 12.23 7.77 0.50
CA GLU A 54 13.53 7.27 0.92
C GLU A 54 13.94 7.97 2.21
N ARG A 55 14.27 7.19 3.20
CA ARG A 55 14.86 7.69 4.43
C ARG A 55 16.35 7.45 4.35
N LYS A 56 17.12 8.52 4.47
CA LYS A 56 18.59 8.44 4.50
C LYS A 56 19.04 7.63 5.71
N GLY A 57 20.10 6.84 5.50
CA GLY A 57 20.79 6.23 6.63
C GLY A 57 21.27 7.29 7.60
N ARG A 58 21.27 6.99 8.86
CA ARG A 58 21.74 7.88 9.92
C ARG A 58 22.52 7.10 10.96
N ASP A 59 23.35 7.82 11.70
CA ASP A 59 24.03 7.23 12.85
C ASP A 59 23.07 7.22 14.03
N GLY A 60 22.89 6.04 14.61
CA GLY A 60 22.15 5.86 15.83
C GLY A 60 23.09 5.52 16.97
N ARG A 61 22.59 5.50 18.20
CA ARG A 61 23.34 5.04 19.36
C ARG A 61 22.70 3.82 19.97
N ASN A 62 23.55 2.85 20.32
CA ASN A 62 23.10 1.70 21.09
C ASN A 62 22.84 2.16 22.53
N PRO A 63 21.61 2.06 23.05
CA PRO A 63 21.26 2.54 24.39
C PRO A 63 21.99 1.79 25.51
N LYS A 64 22.49 0.58 25.26
CA LYS A 64 23.21 -0.20 26.26
C LYS A 64 24.70 0.11 26.35
N THR A 65 25.34 0.36 25.20
CA THR A 65 26.78 0.55 25.13
C THR A 65 27.18 1.98 24.77
N GLY A 66 26.27 2.79 24.27
CA GLY A 66 26.56 4.13 23.78
C GLY A 66 27.30 4.16 22.45
N GLU A 67 27.53 3.03 21.83
CA GLU A 67 28.24 2.94 20.56
C GLU A 67 27.38 3.46 19.41
N SER A 68 28.03 4.10 18.44
CA SER A 68 27.37 4.55 17.21
C SER A 68 27.05 3.35 16.34
N VAL A 69 25.81 3.27 15.88
CA VAL A 69 25.34 2.24 14.95
C VAL A 69 24.86 2.91 13.68
N LYS A 70 25.35 2.45 12.53
CA LYS A 70 24.86 2.91 11.24
C LYS A 70 23.49 2.31 10.95
N VAL A 71 22.53 3.18 10.64
CA VAL A 71 21.19 2.77 10.15
C VAL A 71 21.17 2.90 8.64
N ASP A 72 20.94 1.80 7.95
CA ASP A 72 20.91 1.78 6.49
C ASP A 72 19.73 2.59 5.92
N PRO A 73 19.88 3.18 4.73
CA PRO A 73 18.77 3.82 4.04
C PRO A 73 17.63 2.85 3.80
N LYS A 74 16.40 3.32 3.98
CA LYS A 74 15.21 2.51 3.75
C LYS A 74 14.24 3.21 2.81
N ARG A 75 13.58 2.43 1.96
CA ARG A 75 12.39 2.87 1.24
C ARG A 75 11.17 2.55 2.08
N VAL A 76 10.31 3.54 2.26
CA VAL A 76 9.07 3.39 3.01
C VAL A 76 7.91 3.72 2.08
N MET A 77 6.96 2.82 1.99
CA MET A 77 5.74 3.03 1.25
C MET A 77 4.76 3.83 2.10
N PHE A 78 4.03 4.76 1.47
CA PHE A 78 2.96 5.50 2.12
C PHE A 78 1.75 5.60 1.20
N PHE A 79 0.57 5.78 1.80
CA PHE A 79 -0.67 6.03 1.09
C PHE A 79 -1.20 7.41 1.46
N LYS A 80 -1.58 8.19 0.45
CA LYS A 80 -2.23 9.48 0.64
C LYS A 80 -3.63 9.42 0.02
N ALA A 81 -4.65 9.58 0.85
CA ALA A 81 -6.02 9.59 0.38
C ALA A 81 -6.29 10.80 -0.52
N GLY A 82 -7.03 10.56 -1.60
CA GLY A 82 -7.48 11.63 -2.47
C GLY A 82 -8.63 12.42 -1.87
N LYS A 83 -8.95 13.54 -2.50
CA LYS A 83 -10.00 14.44 -2.00
C LYS A 83 -11.34 13.73 -1.86
N GLU A 84 -11.76 13.01 -2.89
CA GLU A 84 -13.04 12.31 -2.88
C GLU A 84 -13.14 11.26 -1.78
N LEU A 85 -12.09 10.49 -1.59
CA LEU A 85 -12.07 9.48 -0.53
C LEU A 85 -12.12 10.14 0.85
N ARG A 86 -11.35 11.22 1.07
CA ARG A 86 -11.37 11.93 2.35
C ARG A 86 -12.75 12.49 2.66
N GLU A 87 -13.40 13.12 1.70
CA GLU A 87 -14.74 13.67 1.86
C GLU A 87 -15.75 12.58 2.19
N ARG A 88 -15.61 11.44 1.56
CA ARG A 88 -16.49 10.30 1.76
C ARG A 88 -16.38 9.71 3.17
N VAL A 89 -15.18 9.70 3.72
CA VAL A 89 -14.91 9.20 5.08
C VAL A 89 -15.32 10.22 6.13
N ASP A 90 -15.08 11.49 5.89
CA ASP A 90 -15.44 12.59 6.81
C ASP A 90 -16.94 12.81 6.88
N GLY A 91 -17.62 12.33 5.91
CA GLY A 91 -19.04 12.29 5.92
C GLY A 91 -19.78 13.39 5.42
#